data_d696e286b3a5176ab76de5207217eadf
#
_entry.id   d696e286b3a5176ab76de5207217eadf
#
_cell.length_a   1.000
_cell.length_b   1.000
_cell.length_c   1.000
_cell.angle_alpha   90.00
_cell.angle_beta   90.00
_cell.angle_gamma   90.00
#
_symmetry.space_group_name_H-M   'P 1'
#
loop_
_entity.id
_entity.type
_entity.pdbx_description
1 polymer ?
#
loop_
_entity_poly.entity_id
_entity_poly.type
_entity_poly.pdbx_seq_one_letter_code
_entity_poly.pdbx_strand_id
1 'polypeptide(L)'
;GREKCERVSPSWLVIGLGNPGPRYDGTRHNVGADVIAELCRRAGEKLSPARGQRAELVRTRLSSAGLGVPAVDAQTVILMRSRTYMNESGIAVSKVASFAGITPDHLIVVHDEIDLDPGRLRLKKGGGDNGHNGLKSIRAHLRTGDFIRVRLGVGRPPGHQDPADWVLARVPARQRAEMGVQVALAADAVESIIIQGLAAAQNRFNS
;
A
#
# COMPACT_ATOMS: atom_id res chain seq x y z
N GLY A 1 29.20 -17.56 27.76
CA GLY A 1 28.47 -16.42 27.20
C GLY A 1 27.31 -16.91 26.38
N ARG A 2 26.05 -16.76 26.89
CA ARG A 2 24.86 -16.92 26.06
C ARG A 2 24.75 -15.67 25.23
N GLU A 3 25.02 -15.75 23.94
CA GLU A 3 24.63 -14.73 22.98
C GLU A 3 23.11 -14.57 23.07
N LYS A 4 22.67 -13.43 23.59
CA LYS A 4 21.30 -12.99 23.42
C LYS A 4 21.14 -12.79 21.93
N CYS A 5 20.49 -13.72 21.25
CA CYS A 5 19.96 -13.51 19.92
C CYS A 5 18.98 -12.33 20.06
N GLU A 6 19.42 -11.13 19.71
CA GLU A 6 18.51 -9.99 19.58
C GLU A 6 17.49 -10.38 18.52
N ARG A 7 16.24 -10.59 18.96
CA ARG A 7 15.12 -10.78 18.04
C ARG A 7 14.97 -9.46 17.29
N VAL A 8 15.54 -9.40 16.09
CA VAL A 8 15.25 -8.32 15.16
C VAL A 8 13.74 -8.37 14.90
N SER A 9 13.03 -7.30 15.25
CA SER A 9 11.61 -7.18 14.94
C SER A 9 11.41 -7.35 13.45
N PRO A 10 10.44 -8.18 12.99
CA PRO A 10 10.22 -8.40 11.57
C PRO A 10 9.89 -7.09 10.88
N SER A 11 10.50 -6.90 9.70
CA SER A 11 10.25 -5.72 8.88
C SER A 11 8.89 -5.79 8.20
N TRP A 12 8.34 -4.62 7.90
CA TRP A 12 7.10 -4.47 7.15
C TRP A 12 7.40 -3.99 5.73
N LEU A 13 6.61 -4.47 4.78
CA LEU A 13 6.59 -3.97 3.41
C LEU A 13 5.22 -3.38 3.11
N VAL A 14 5.19 -2.13 2.68
CA VAL A 14 3.97 -1.43 2.27
C VAL A 14 4.11 -1.03 0.81
N ILE A 15 3.26 -1.56 -0.04
CA ILE A 15 3.19 -1.18 -1.44
C ILE A 15 1.90 -0.40 -1.73
N GLY A 16 2.03 0.72 -2.43
CA GLY A 16 0.91 1.40 -3.05
C GLY A 16 0.83 1.04 -4.53
N LEU A 17 -0.30 0.47 -4.95
CA LEU A 17 -0.50 0.07 -6.33
C LEU A 17 -0.77 1.27 -7.24
N GLY A 18 -0.15 1.25 -8.40
CA GLY A 18 -0.29 2.27 -9.43
C GLY A 18 0.57 1.95 -10.65
N ASN A 19 0.22 2.53 -11.78
CA ASN A 19 1.02 2.48 -12.99
C ASN A 19 2.12 3.55 -12.95
N PRO A 20 3.31 3.27 -13.51
CA PRO A 20 4.38 4.25 -13.55
C PRO A 20 4.15 5.32 -14.62
N GLY A 21 4.71 6.49 -14.37
CA GLY A 21 4.75 7.60 -15.31
C GLY A 21 3.65 8.65 -15.12
N PRO A 22 3.90 9.89 -15.65
CA PRO A 22 2.99 11.02 -15.45
C PRO A 22 1.60 10.84 -16.06
N ARG A 23 1.48 10.00 -17.08
CA ARG A 23 0.19 9.68 -17.73
C ARG A 23 -0.85 9.15 -16.75
N TYR A 24 -0.41 8.44 -15.72
CA TYR A 24 -1.29 7.78 -14.76
C TYR A 24 -1.46 8.55 -13.45
N ASP A 25 -0.73 9.67 -13.29
CA ASP A 25 -0.84 10.50 -12.09
C ASP A 25 -2.26 11.07 -11.95
N GLY A 26 -2.80 11.04 -10.75
CA GLY A 26 -4.13 11.54 -10.46
C GLY A 26 -5.28 10.65 -10.93
N THR A 27 -5.00 9.46 -11.45
CA THR A 27 -6.03 8.47 -11.76
C THR A 27 -6.47 7.73 -10.50
N ARG A 28 -7.70 7.20 -10.53
CA ARG A 28 -8.24 6.38 -9.43
C ARG A 28 -7.36 5.15 -9.17
N HIS A 29 -6.84 4.54 -10.23
CA HIS A 29 -6.01 3.34 -10.14
C HIS A 29 -4.67 3.59 -9.45
N ASN A 30 -4.21 4.83 -9.37
CA ASN A 30 -2.97 5.23 -8.71
C ASN A 30 -3.16 5.74 -7.27
N VAL A 31 -4.36 5.69 -6.71
CA VAL A 31 -4.60 6.21 -5.35
C VAL A 31 -3.76 5.48 -4.29
N GLY A 32 -3.48 4.20 -4.49
CA GLY A 32 -2.56 3.46 -3.61
C GLY A 32 -1.15 4.04 -3.63
N ALA A 33 -0.64 4.41 -4.80
CA ALA A 33 0.66 5.08 -4.92
C ALA A 33 0.65 6.46 -4.25
N ASP A 34 -0.48 7.16 -4.27
CA ASP A 34 -0.62 8.45 -3.57
C ASP A 34 -0.49 8.28 -2.05
N VAL A 35 -0.96 7.17 -1.49
CA VAL A 35 -0.77 6.86 -0.06
C VAL A 35 0.70 6.66 0.27
N ILE A 36 1.46 6.00 -0.60
CA ILE A 36 2.92 5.86 -0.42
C ILE A 36 3.60 7.23 -0.46
N ALA A 37 3.21 8.11 -1.36
CA ALA A 37 3.74 9.48 -1.41
C ALA A 37 3.46 10.24 -0.09
N GLU A 38 2.27 10.10 0.48
CA GLU A 38 1.91 10.70 1.77
C GLU A 38 2.75 10.12 2.92
N LEU A 39 2.95 8.82 2.96
CA LEU A 39 3.80 8.19 3.97
C LEU A 39 5.26 8.64 3.84
N CYS A 40 5.79 8.75 2.63
CA CYS A 40 7.12 9.30 2.40
C CYS A 40 7.25 10.74 2.89
N ARG A 41 6.24 11.56 2.62
CA ARG A 41 6.19 12.96 3.10
C ARG A 41 6.25 13.00 4.63
N ARG A 42 5.46 12.15 5.32
CA ARG A 42 5.45 12.07 6.80
C ARG A 42 6.81 11.64 7.35
N ALA A 43 7.46 10.70 6.68
CA ALA A 43 8.78 10.19 7.08
C ALA A 43 9.94 11.14 6.74
N GLY A 44 9.69 12.17 5.92
CA GLY A 44 10.75 13.04 5.42
C GLY A 44 11.68 12.32 4.44
N GLU A 45 11.18 11.33 3.70
CA GLU A 45 11.95 10.45 2.83
C GLU A 45 11.48 10.54 1.38
N LYS A 46 12.35 10.12 0.46
CA LYS A 46 12.04 10.00 -0.97
C LYS A 46 12.30 8.59 -1.45
N LEU A 47 11.42 8.09 -2.33
CA LEU A 47 11.64 6.82 -3.03
C LEU A 47 12.83 6.94 -3.97
N SER A 48 13.62 5.88 -4.06
CA SER A 48 14.70 5.76 -5.03
C SER A 48 14.67 4.39 -5.70
N PRO A 49 15.15 4.29 -6.97
CA PRO A 49 15.14 3.01 -7.67
C PRO A 49 15.93 1.94 -6.92
N ALA A 50 15.33 0.76 -6.79
CA ALA A 50 15.97 -0.43 -6.25
C ALA A 50 16.54 -1.27 -7.39
N ARG A 51 17.85 -1.40 -7.44
CA ARG A 51 18.55 -2.06 -8.53
C ARG A 51 18.11 -3.51 -8.71
N GLY A 52 17.65 -3.86 -9.92
CA GLY A 52 17.22 -5.22 -10.26
C GLY A 52 15.87 -5.65 -9.71
N GLN A 53 15.16 -4.80 -8.96
CA GLN A 53 13.89 -5.15 -8.31
C GLN A 53 12.66 -4.56 -9.00
N ARG A 54 12.83 -3.76 -10.05
CA ARG A 54 11.76 -3.07 -10.80
C ARG A 54 10.83 -2.28 -9.88
N ALA A 55 11.38 -1.65 -8.87
CA ALA A 55 10.68 -0.92 -7.83
C ALA A 55 11.41 0.37 -7.47
N GLU A 56 10.66 1.32 -6.94
CA GLU A 56 11.18 2.44 -6.18
C GLU A 56 10.81 2.23 -4.72
N LEU A 57 11.76 2.38 -3.83
CA LEU A 57 11.52 2.15 -2.41
C LEU A 57 12.36 3.04 -1.51
N VAL A 58 11.99 3.07 -0.24
CA VAL A 58 12.78 3.67 0.84
C VAL A 58 12.57 2.84 2.12
N ARG A 59 13.63 2.66 2.88
CA ARG A 59 13.56 2.11 4.23
C ARG A 59 13.37 3.25 5.23
N THR A 60 12.40 3.10 6.08
CA THR A 60 12.16 4.00 7.20
C THR A 60 11.84 3.19 8.45
N ARG A 61 11.36 3.84 9.46
CA ARG A 61 11.04 3.25 10.76
C ARG A 61 9.76 3.83 11.31
N LEU A 62 9.07 3.05 12.13
CA LEU A 62 7.82 3.47 12.74
C LEU A 62 7.70 2.94 14.17
N SER A 63 7.35 3.84 15.07
CA SER A 63 6.96 3.56 16.45
C SER A 63 5.87 4.55 16.87
N SER A 64 5.46 4.49 18.13
CA SER A 64 4.54 5.49 18.71
C SER A 64 5.10 6.91 18.68
N ALA A 65 6.43 7.06 18.53
CA ALA A 65 7.06 8.37 18.37
C ALA A 65 6.80 9.00 16.99
N GLY A 66 6.38 8.21 16.01
CA GLY A 66 6.05 8.66 14.67
C GLY A 66 6.85 7.98 13.57
N LEU A 67 6.36 8.13 12.36
CA LEU A 67 7.00 7.62 11.15
C LEU A 67 8.27 8.42 10.83
N GLY A 68 9.37 7.71 10.62
CA GLY A 68 10.69 8.30 10.35
C GLY A 68 11.45 8.75 11.59
N VAL A 69 10.86 8.68 12.77
CA VAL A 69 11.48 9.11 14.03
C VAL A 69 12.30 7.97 14.62
N PRO A 70 13.60 8.19 14.93
CA PRO A 70 14.41 7.18 15.61
C PRO A 70 13.85 6.87 17.01
N ALA A 71 13.69 5.58 17.31
CA ALA A 71 13.27 5.11 18.63
C ALA A 71 13.77 3.67 18.81
N VAL A 72 13.99 3.28 20.07
CA VAL A 72 14.54 1.95 20.40
C VAL A 72 13.59 0.82 19.95
N ASP A 73 12.27 1.06 20.04
CA ASP A 73 11.23 0.11 19.69
C ASP A 73 10.72 0.29 18.24
N ALA A 74 11.36 1.13 17.45
CA ALA A 74 10.92 1.39 16.09
C ALA A 74 11.08 0.14 15.20
N GLN A 75 10.02 -0.16 14.45
CA GLN A 75 10.00 -1.24 13.48
C GLN A 75 10.48 -0.72 12.12
N THR A 76 11.20 -1.55 11.38
CA THR A 76 11.59 -1.23 10.01
C THR A 76 10.39 -1.31 9.09
N VAL A 77 10.20 -0.30 8.27
CA VAL A 77 9.15 -0.22 7.26
C VAL A 77 9.76 0.11 5.92
N ILE A 78 9.50 -0.73 4.93
CA ILE A 78 9.85 -0.46 3.54
C ILE A 78 8.61 0.07 2.84
N LEU A 79 8.70 1.29 2.31
CA LEU A 79 7.67 1.90 1.49
C LEU A 79 8.08 1.73 0.03
N MET A 80 7.18 1.22 -0.82
CA MET A 80 7.51 0.99 -2.22
C MET A 80 6.35 1.29 -3.15
N ARG A 81 6.71 1.60 -4.40
CA ARG A 81 5.84 1.49 -5.57
C ARG A 81 6.55 0.68 -6.66
N SER A 82 5.76 0.00 -7.48
CA SER A 82 6.29 -0.74 -8.61
C SER A 82 6.72 0.22 -9.75
N ARG A 83 7.77 -0.16 -10.49
CA ARG A 83 8.13 0.44 -11.78
C ARG A 83 7.55 -0.34 -12.97
N THR A 84 6.81 -1.40 -12.69
CA THR A 84 6.05 -2.17 -13.68
C THR A 84 4.67 -1.56 -13.89
N TYR A 85 4.02 -1.91 -14.98
CA TYR A 85 2.58 -1.67 -15.12
C TYR A 85 1.80 -2.51 -14.10
N MET A 86 0.56 -2.10 -13.84
CA MET A 86 -0.30 -2.66 -12.79
C MET A 86 -0.37 -4.19 -12.81
N ASN A 87 -0.58 -4.78 -13.98
CA ASN A 87 -0.71 -6.23 -14.14
C ASN A 87 0.57 -7.03 -13.88
N GLU A 88 1.69 -6.36 -13.69
CA GLU A 88 2.99 -6.97 -13.36
C GLU A 88 3.48 -6.59 -11.96
N SER A 89 2.63 -5.99 -11.13
CA SER A 89 2.98 -5.54 -9.76
C SER A 89 3.59 -6.65 -8.90
N GLY A 90 3.15 -7.88 -9.08
CA GLY A 90 3.64 -9.04 -8.34
C GLY A 90 5.12 -9.34 -8.56
N ILE A 91 5.66 -8.99 -9.73
CA ILE A 91 7.09 -9.15 -10.03
C ILE A 91 7.93 -8.32 -9.07
N ALA A 92 7.60 -7.03 -8.93
CA ALA A 92 8.32 -6.12 -8.04
C ALA A 92 8.14 -6.50 -6.57
N VAL A 93 6.90 -6.81 -6.16
CA VAL A 93 6.60 -7.18 -4.76
C VAL A 93 7.34 -8.44 -4.36
N SER A 94 7.32 -9.48 -5.18
CA SER A 94 7.99 -10.75 -4.87
C SER A 94 9.50 -10.58 -4.76
N LYS A 95 10.11 -9.77 -5.62
CA LYS A 95 11.55 -9.49 -5.57
C LYS A 95 11.94 -8.74 -4.30
N VAL A 96 11.21 -7.68 -3.95
CA VAL A 96 11.50 -6.87 -2.75
C VAL A 96 11.24 -7.69 -1.50
N ALA A 97 10.12 -8.41 -1.42
CA ALA A 97 9.79 -9.23 -0.26
C ALA A 97 10.83 -10.35 -0.04
N SER A 98 11.25 -11.04 -1.10
CA SER A 98 12.26 -12.08 -1.03
C SER A 98 13.61 -11.52 -0.57
N PHE A 99 14.05 -10.42 -1.15
CA PHE A 99 15.32 -9.78 -0.80
C PHE A 99 15.34 -9.30 0.65
N ALA A 100 14.24 -8.73 1.14
CA ALA A 100 14.14 -8.19 2.50
C ALA A 100 13.69 -9.24 3.55
N GLY A 101 13.39 -10.47 3.15
CA GLY A 101 12.94 -11.53 4.05
C GLY A 101 11.55 -11.27 4.64
N ILE A 102 10.66 -10.64 3.87
CA ILE A 102 9.31 -10.29 4.31
C ILE A 102 8.32 -11.38 3.93
N THR A 103 7.55 -11.83 4.92
CA THR A 103 6.47 -12.81 4.76
C THR A 103 5.14 -12.12 4.45
N PRO A 104 4.15 -12.81 3.85
CA PRO A 104 2.87 -12.17 3.49
C PRO A 104 2.10 -11.53 4.64
N ASP A 105 2.23 -12.02 5.86
CA ASP A 105 1.60 -11.45 7.06
C ASP A 105 2.17 -10.08 7.46
N HIS A 106 3.32 -9.69 6.92
CA HIS A 106 3.95 -8.38 7.08
C HIS A 106 3.95 -7.56 5.78
N LEU A 107 3.14 -7.95 4.82
CA LEU A 107 2.90 -7.21 3.59
C LEU A 107 1.56 -6.47 3.68
N ILE A 108 1.59 -5.16 3.45
CA ILE A 108 0.40 -4.32 3.32
C ILE A 108 0.32 -3.81 1.89
N VAL A 109 -0.77 -4.12 1.20
CA VAL A 109 -1.06 -3.66 -0.15
C VAL A 109 -2.15 -2.60 -0.08
N VAL A 110 -1.84 -1.39 -0.55
CA VAL A 110 -2.75 -0.25 -0.59
C VAL A 110 -3.24 -0.06 -2.02
N HIS A 111 -4.56 -0.07 -2.22
CA HIS A 111 -5.13 -0.07 -3.57
C HIS A 111 -6.52 0.54 -3.63
N ASP A 112 -6.93 0.92 -4.85
CA ASP A 112 -8.28 1.35 -5.18
C ASP A 112 -9.26 0.17 -5.19
N GLU A 113 -10.52 0.42 -4.81
CA GLU A 113 -11.58 -0.56 -4.77
C GLU A 113 -12.89 0.00 -5.33
N ILE A 114 -13.36 -0.59 -6.43
CA ILE A 114 -14.59 -0.14 -7.08
C ILE A 114 -15.86 -0.55 -6.32
N ASP A 115 -15.82 -1.56 -5.48
CA ASP A 115 -16.96 -2.05 -4.71
C ASP A 115 -17.14 -1.37 -3.34
N LEU A 116 -16.34 -0.36 -3.07
CA LEU A 116 -16.52 0.55 -1.94
C LEU A 116 -16.83 1.94 -2.46
N ASP A 117 -17.77 2.62 -1.80
CA ASP A 117 -18.13 3.99 -2.15
C ASP A 117 -16.92 4.95 -2.02
N PRO A 118 -16.89 6.01 -2.83
CA PRO A 118 -15.83 7.02 -2.72
C PRO A 118 -15.71 7.56 -1.29
N GLY A 119 -14.47 7.65 -0.81
CA GLY A 119 -14.19 8.12 0.55
C GLY A 119 -14.18 7.02 1.61
N ARG A 120 -14.73 5.83 1.31
CA ARG A 120 -14.72 4.72 2.25
C ARG A 120 -13.37 4.03 2.29
N LEU A 121 -13.05 3.50 3.46
CA LEU A 121 -11.81 2.78 3.71
C LEU A 121 -12.14 1.44 4.37
N ARG A 122 -11.52 0.35 3.91
CA ARG A 122 -11.64 -0.95 4.55
C ARG A 122 -10.31 -1.67 4.62
N LEU A 123 -10.02 -2.20 5.78
CA LEU A 123 -8.83 -3.00 6.06
C LEU A 123 -9.23 -4.46 6.13
N LYS A 124 -8.46 -5.33 5.48
CA LYS A 124 -8.75 -6.75 5.40
C LYS A 124 -7.46 -7.56 5.24
N LYS A 125 -7.42 -8.75 5.81
CA LYS A 125 -6.40 -9.76 5.47
C LYS A 125 -7.03 -10.83 4.59
N GLY A 126 -6.32 -11.19 3.51
CA GLY A 126 -6.79 -12.23 2.59
C GLY A 126 -7.94 -11.80 1.70
N GLY A 127 -8.57 -12.75 1.07
CA GLY A 127 -9.65 -12.56 0.11
C GLY A 127 -9.21 -12.64 -1.34
N GLY A 128 -10.18 -12.48 -2.24
CA GLY A 128 -9.94 -12.49 -3.69
C GLY A 128 -9.34 -11.19 -4.21
N ASP A 129 -9.09 -11.14 -5.51
CA ASP A 129 -8.55 -9.95 -6.17
C ASP A 129 -9.64 -8.97 -6.66
N ASN A 130 -10.88 -9.41 -6.65
CA ASN A 130 -12.04 -8.63 -7.10
C ASN A 130 -11.85 -7.99 -8.51
N GLY A 131 -11.14 -8.70 -9.39
CA GLY A 131 -10.82 -8.22 -10.73
C GLY A 131 -9.70 -7.17 -10.80
N HIS A 132 -9.10 -6.80 -9.68
CA HIS A 132 -7.99 -5.85 -9.65
C HIS A 132 -6.70 -6.52 -10.15
N ASN A 133 -6.16 -6.05 -11.26
CA ASN A 133 -5.02 -6.68 -11.92
C ASN A 133 -3.75 -6.67 -11.08
N GLY A 134 -3.53 -5.63 -10.28
CA GLY A 134 -2.39 -5.56 -9.35
C GLY A 134 -2.47 -6.63 -8.27
N LEU A 135 -3.64 -6.80 -7.66
CA LEU A 135 -3.87 -7.85 -6.65
C LEU A 135 -3.74 -9.25 -7.25
N LYS A 136 -4.28 -9.45 -8.44
CA LYS A 136 -4.17 -10.72 -9.18
C LYS A 136 -2.69 -11.09 -9.40
N SER A 137 -1.88 -10.13 -9.84
CA SER A 137 -0.44 -10.32 -10.06
C SER A 137 0.30 -10.65 -8.77
N ILE A 138 0.02 -9.95 -7.68
CA ILE A 138 0.66 -10.21 -6.38
C ILE A 138 0.30 -11.62 -5.88
N ARG A 139 -0.98 -12.01 -5.92
CA ARG A 139 -1.41 -13.36 -5.53
C ARG A 139 -0.70 -14.44 -6.35
N ALA A 140 -0.57 -14.24 -7.64
CA ALA A 140 0.08 -15.21 -8.54
C ALA A 140 1.56 -15.36 -8.20
N HIS A 141 2.29 -14.27 -7.98
CA HIS A 141 3.72 -14.30 -7.70
C HIS A 141 4.07 -14.76 -6.29
N LEU A 142 3.26 -14.41 -5.29
CA LEU A 142 3.45 -14.86 -3.91
C LEU A 142 2.83 -16.24 -3.65
N ARG A 143 2.00 -16.74 -4.56
CA ARG A 143 1.23 -17.99 -4.42
C ARG A 143 0.32 -18.01 -3.19
N THR A 144 -0.11 -16.86 -2.74
CA THR A 144 -1.05 -16.67 -1.63
C THR A 144 -1.75 -15.32 -1.74
N GLY A 145 -2.97 -15.26 -1.24
CA GLY A 145 -3.71 -14.02 -1.05
C GLY A 145 -3.72 -13.53 0.40
N ASP A 146 -3.01 -14.21 1.30
CA ASP A 146 -3.05 -13.94 2.76
C ASP A 146 -2.13 -12.79 3.17
N PHE A 147 -2.25 -11.66 2.51
CA PHE A 147 -1.62 -10.40 2.89
C PHE A 147 -2.69 -9.38 3.31
N ILE A 148 -2.24 -8.34 4.00
CA ILE A 148 -3.11 -7.27 4.48
C ILE A 148 -3.39 -6.29 3.34
N ARG A 149 -4.63 -5.80 3.26
CA ARG A 149 -5.09 -4.86 2.25
C ARG A 149 -5.71 -3.63 2.89
N VAL A 150 -5.27 -2.48 2.45
CA VAL A 150 -5.90 -1.19 2.73
C VAL A 150 -6.64 -0.78 1.45
N ARG A 151 -7.96 -0.86 1.48
CA ARG A 151 -8.84 -0.68 0.32
C ARG A 151 -9.46 0.70 0.36
N LEU A 152 -9.13 1.53 -0.65
CA LEU A 152 -9.69 2.86 -0.80
C LEU A 152 -10.85 2.82 -1.80
N GLY A 153 -12.06 3.12 -1.35
CA GLY A 153 -13.24 3.15 -2.20
C GLY A 153 -13.14 4.25 -3.26
N VAL A 154 -13.37 3.88 -4.51
CA VAL A 154 -13.47 4.81 -5.65
C VAL A 154 -14.82 4.70 -6.35
N GLY A 155 -15.66 3.75 -5.94
CA GLY A 155 -16.97 3.50 -6.52
C GLY A 155 -16.92 2.89 -7.90
N ARG A 156 -18.08 2.42 -8.35
CA ARG A 156 -18.26 1.96 -9.73
C ARG A 156 -18.59 3.12 -10.65
N PRO A 157 -18.24 3.05 -11.94
CA PRO A 157 -18.62 4.09 -12.88
C PRO A 157 -20.13 4.20 -13.00
N PRO A 158 -20.68 5.43 -13.17
CA PRO A 158 -22.09 5.61 -13.46
C PRO A 158 -22.42 5.07 -14.86
N GLY A 159 -23.64 4.51 -15.02
CA GLY A 159 -24.10 4.01 -16.30
C GLY A 159 -23.37 2.76 -16.79
N HIS A 160 -22.98 2.76 -18.06
CA HIS A 160 -22.41 1.61 -18.75
C HIS A 160 -20.91 1.73 -19.04
N GLN A 161 -20.22 2.70 -18.41
CA GLN A 161 -18.78 2.86 -18.59
C GLN A 161 -18.05 1.60 -18.10
N ASP A 162 -17.03 1.17 -18.86
CA ASP A 162 -16.19 0.05 -18.48
C ASP A 162 -15.41 0.41 -17.18
N PRO A 163 -15.45 -0.44 -16.14
CA PRO A 163 -14.65 -0.24 -14.94
C PRO A 163 -13.16 -0.02 -15.19
N ALA A 164 -12.58 -0.65 -16.21
CA ALA A 164 -11.18 -0.45 -16.59
C ALA A 164 -10.91 1.00 -17.02
N ASP A 165 -11.81 1.60 -17.79
CA ASP A 165 -11.69 3.00 -18.21
C ASP A 165 -11.92 3.95 -17.03
N TRP A 166 -12.84 3.61 -16.13
CA TRP A 166 -13.15 4.40 -14.95
C TRP A 166 -11.94 4.55 -14.02
N VAL A 167 -11.26 3.45 -13.70
CA VAL A 167 -10.11 3.48 -12.78
C VAL A 167 -8.89 4.17 -13.39
N LEU A 168 -8.77 4.16 -14.71
CA LEU A 168 -7.71 4.87 -15.44
C LEU A 168 -8.04 6.34 -15.72
N ALA A 169 -9.25 6.78 -15.39
CA ALA A 169 -9.63 8.18 -15.50
C ALA A 169 -9.09 9.00 -14.32
N ARG A 170 -8.70 10.23 -14.60
CA ARG A 170 -8.28 11.17 -13.55
C ARG A 170 -9.45 11.55 -12.66
N VAL A 171 -9.18 11.70 -11.38
CA VAL A 171 -10.15 12.22 -10.42
C VAL A 171 -10.47 13.68 -10.77
N PRO A 172 -11.75 14.06 -10.95
CA PRO A 172 -12.11 15.45 -11.24
C PRO A 172 -11.61 16.41 -10.14
N ALA A 173 -11.26 17.62 -10.53
CA ALA A 173 -10.71 18.63 -9.62
C ALA A 173 -11.59 18.85 -8.37
N ARG A 174 -12.93 18.85 -8.55
CA ARG A 174 -13.90 19.01 -7.44
C ARG A 174 -13.87 17.88 -6.42
N GLN A 175 -13.34 16.71 -6.76
CA GLN A 175 -13.26 15.55 -5.87
C GLN A 175 -11.86 15.33 -5.29
N ARG A 176 -10.86 16.10 -5.71
CA ARG A 176 -9.46 15.92 -5.27
C ARG A 176 -9.26 16.18 -3.79
N ALA A 177 -9.99 17.15 -3.21
CA ALA A 177 -9.90 17.44 -1.79
C ALA A 177 -10.40 16.27 -0.94
N GLU A 178 -11.52 15.66 -1.31
CA GLU A 178 -12.07 14.47 -0.63
C GLU A 178 -11.14 13.27 -0.79
N MET A 179 -10.57 13.09 -1.96
CA MET A 179 -9.58 12.05 -2.22
C MET A 179 -8.33 12.25 -1.34
N GLY A 180 -7.88 13.49 -1.15
CA GLY A 180 -6.76 13.81 -0.28
C GLY A 180 -7.03 13.44 1.18
N VAL A 181 -8.25 13.64 1.67
CA VAL A 181 -8.66 13.22 3.01
C VAL A 181 -8.63 11.68 3.13
N GLN A 182 -9.14 10.98 2.12
CA GLN A 182 -9.12 9.52 2.09
C GLN A 182 -7.69 8.98 2.08
N VAL A 183 -6.81 9.57 1.30
CA VAL A 183 -5.38 9.20 1.24
C VAL A 183 -4.72 9.38 2.62
N ALA A 184 -4.99 10.49 3.30
CA ALA A 184 -4.47 10.73 4.64
C ALA A 184 -4.98 9.70 5.66
N LEU A 185 -6.27 9.35 5.60
CA LEU A 185 -6.85 8.30 6.45
C LEU A 185 -6.25 6.92 6.15
N ALA A 186 -6.01 6.60 4.90
CA ALA A 186 -5.36 5.35 4.51
C ALA A 186 -3.92 5.28 5.04
N ALA A 187 -3.18 6.38 5.02
CA ALA A 187 -1.86 6.48 5.63
C ALA A 187 -1.92 6.26 7.15
N ASP A 188 -2.89 6.88 7.83
CA ASP A 188 -3.14 6.62 9.26
C ASP A 188 -3.42 5.14 9.53
N ALA A 189 -4.21 4.51 8.68
CA ALA A 189 -4.55 3.08 8.79
C ALA A 189 -3.31 2.19 8.65
N VAL A 190 -2.42 2.47 7.72
CA VAL A 190 -1.16 1.75 7.55
C VAL A 190 -0.32 1.84 8.83
N GLU A 191 -0.15 3.03 9.38
CA GLU A 191 0.58 3.22 10.64
C GLU A 191 -0.09 2.47 11.81
N SER A 192 -1.41 2.51 11.89
CA SER A 192 -2.18 1.80 12.93
C SER A 192 -2.02 0.29 12.84
N ILE A 193 -2.05 -0.29 11.64
CA ILE A 193 -1.83 -1.73 11.45
C ILE A 193 -0.47 -2.15 12.00
N ILE A 194 0.58 -1.39 11.72
CA ILE A 194 1.94 -1.71 12.12
C ILE A 194 2.13 -1.56 13.63
N ILE A 195 1.57 -0.52 14.23
CA ILE A 195 1.76 -0.21 15.66
C ILE A 195 0.81 -1.03 16.55
N GLN A 196 -0.45 -1.11 16.17
CA GLN A 196 -1.52 -1.66 17.03
C GLN A 196 -2.02 -3.03 16.58
N GLY A 197 -1.69 -3.47 15.38
CA GLY A 197 -2.20 -4.69 14.77
C GLY A 197 -3.47 -4.48 13.97
N LEU A 198 -3.75 -5.45 13.08
CA LEU A 198 -4.87 -5.37 12.13
C LEU A 198 -6.23 -5.25 12.83
N ALA A 199 -6.48 -6.06 13.87
CA ALA A 199 -7.80 -6.07 14.53
C ALA A 199 -8.16 -4.71 15.14
N ALA A 200 -7.22 -4.08 15.85
CA ALA A 200 -7.42 -2.75 16.41
C ALA A 200 -7.62 -1.69 15.32
N ALA A 201 -6.83 -1.77 14.25
CA ALA A 201 -6.96 -0.87 13.11
C ALA A 201 -8.32 -1.06 12.40
N GLN A 202 -8.79 -2.30 12.22
CA GLN A 202 -10.12 -2.55 11.65
C GLN A 202 -11.23 -1.91 12.50
N ASN A 203 -11.17 -2.03 13.82
CA ASN A 203 -12.15 -1.40 14.71
C ASN A 203 -12.21 0.12 14.55
N ARG A 204 -11.08 0.75 14.26
CA ARG A 204 -11.00 2.19 14.09
C ARG A 204 -11.41 2.67 12.69
N PHE A 205 -11.04 1.93 11.64
CA PHE A 205 -11.15 2.40 10.25
C PHE A 205 -12.25 1.72 9.43
N ASN A 206 -12.69 0.53 9.80
CA ASN A 206 -13.78 -0.18 9.12
C ASN A 206 -15.14 0.28 9.68
N SER A 207 -15.62 1.35 9.18
CA SER A 207 -16.93 1.88 9.61
C SER A 207 -17.99 1.67 8.55
#